data_36f2270e17eef6c2d69f3a7d4f52e0db
#
_entry.id   36f2270e17eef6c2d69f3a7d4f52e0db
#
_cell.length_a   1.000
_cell.length_b   1.000
_cell.length_c   1.000
_cell.angle_alpha   90.00
_cell.angle_beta   90.00
_cell.angle_gamma   90.00
#
_symmetry.space_group_name_H-M   'P 1'
#
loop_
_entity.id
_entity.type
_entity.pdbx_description
1 polymer ?
#
loop_
_entity_poly.entity_id
_entity_poly.type
_entity_poly.pdbx_seq_one_letter_code
_entity_poly.pdbx_strand_id
1 'polypeptide(L)'
;MFFERHSGGERTILVHLEGQDPEAREDPQEFQELAISAGAETVAFFNVPRHRPTAKFLIGSGKVEELRDLVKVEHIDLVIFNHILTPSQERNLERVFECRVIDRTGLILDIFAQRARTHEGKLQVELAQLDHMSTRLVRGWTHLERQGGGIGMRGPGETQLETDRRLLRVRLRQIKGRLEKVRSQREQSRRGRSRADIPTVSLVGYTNAGKSTLFNNVTKSEVYAADQLFATLDPTLRRLELDDLGPIVLADTVGFIRHLPHKLVEAFRSTLEESSNSDLLLHVIDAAEPDRMLQIEQVMVVLGEIGAQDLPILEVYNKLDLLEGVEPQIQRDADGKPQRVWLSARDGSGLELLEQAIAELLGSDLFVGTLRLPQRFARLRAQFFELGAVQKEEYDDEGVSLLAVRLPRIELNRLVSREGLQPMEFIEQHTLQ
;
A
#
# COMPACT_ATOMS: atom_id res chain seq x y z
N MET A 1 3.64 -21.07 -20.69
CA MET A 1 2.28 -21.45 -21.02
C MET A 1 1.41 -20.61 -20.08
N PHE A 2 0.83 -19.52 -20.56
CA PHE A 2 -0.15 -18.76 -19.76
C PHE A 2 -1.44 -19.57 -19.86
N PHE A 3 -1.92 -20.07 -18.74
CA PHE A 3 -3.22 -20.71 -18.70
C PHE A 3 -4.28 -19.63 -18.97
N GLU A 4 -5.11 -19.84 -20.00
CA GLU A 4 -6.27 -19.00 -20.25
C GLU A 4 -7.18 -19.07 -19.01
N ARG A 5 -7.49 -17.91 -18.46
CA ARG A 5 -8.44 -17.82 -17.35
C ARG A 5 -9.84 -18.09 -17.89
N HIS A 6 -10.52 -19.06 -17.34
CA HIS A 6 -11.93 -19.27 -17.62
C HIS A 6 -12.72 -18.08 -17.05
N SER A 7 -13.67 -17.57 -17.78
CA SER A 7 -14.53 -16.43 -17.42
C SER A 7 -15.64 -16.81 -16.40
N GLY A 8 -15.59 -17.99 -15.78
CA GLY A 8 -16.46 -18.44 -14.70
C GLY A 8 -15.63 -18.79 -13.49
N GLY A 9 -16.18 -18.66 -12.28
CA GLY A 9 -15.48 -18.95 -11.04
C GLY A 9 -14.88 -20.36 -11.04
N GLU A 10 -13.58 -20.50 -10.77
CA GLU A 10 -12.94 -21.81 -10.61
C GLU A 10 -13.47 -22.45 -9.32
N ARG A 11 -13.97 -23.70 -9.43
CA ARG A 11 -14.42 -24.48 -8.27
C ARG A 11 -13.22 -24.81 -7.40
N THR A 12 -13.22 -24.33 -6.16
CA THR A 12 -12.02 -24.26 -5.35
C THR A 12 -12.20 -24.91 -3.99
N ILE A 13 -11.18 -25.65 -3.54
CA ILE A 13 -11.02 -26.08 -2.16
C ILE A 13 -9.99 -25.18 -1.47
N LEU A 14 -10.35 -24.67 -0.30
CA LEU A 14 -9.45 -23.90 0.56
C LEU A 14 -8.88 -24.78 1.66
N VAL A 15 -7.56 -24.79 1.82
CA VAL A 15 -6.84 -25.56 2.83
C VAL A 15 -6.12 -24.62 3.78
N HIS A 16 -6.58 -24.57 5.03
CA HIS A 16 -6.00 -23.77 6.10
C HIS A 16 -5.30 -24.68 7.11
N LEU A 17 -4.07 -24.31 7.51
CA LEU A 17 -3.34 -25.01 8.57
C LEU A 17 -3.44 -24.21 9.87
N GLU A 18 -4.02 -24.82 10.89
CA GLU A 18 -4.11 -24.21 12.22
C GLU A 18 -2.70 -24.12 12.86
N GLY A 19 -2.20 -22.91 13.05
CA GLY A 19 -0.96 -22.64 13.79
C GLY A 19 -1.16 -22.82 15.29
N GLN A 20 -0.13 -23.33 16.00
CA GLN A 20 -0.12 -23.38 17.46
C GLN A 20 0.32 -22.04 18.08
N ASP A 21 0.99 -21.22 17.33
CA ASP A 21 1.48 -19.91 17.76
C ASP A 21 0.42 -18.84 17.46
N PRO A 22 -0.10 -18.12 18.47
CA PRO A 22 -1.09 -17.06 18.26
C PRO A 22 -0.60 -15.94 17.35
N GLU A 23 0.69 -15.60 17.39
CA GLU A 23 1.27 -14.53 16.55
C GLU A 23 1.44 -14.96 15.09
N ALA A 24 1.63 -16.26 14.85
CA ALA A 24 1.76 -16.85 13.52
C ALA A 24 0.43 -17.40 12.96
N ARG A 25 -0.68 -17.19 13.69
CA ARG A 25 -1.99 -17.70 13.30
C ARG A 25 -2.56 -16.85 12.18
N GLU A 26 -2.74 -17.49 11.03
CA GLU A 26 -3.48 -16.90 9.90
C GLU A 26 -4.99 -16.89 10.23
N ASP A 27 -5.69 -15.85 9.78
CA ASP A 27 -7.14 -15.77 9.92
C ASP A 27 -7.83 -16.58 8.82
N PRO A 28 -8.68 -17.57 9.18
CA PRO A 28 -9.48 -18.33 8.21
C PRO A 28 -10.48 -17.45 7.43
N GLN A 29 -11.03 -16.41 8.05
CA GLN A 29 -12.01 -15.52 7.40
C GLN A 29 -11.31 -14.65 6.35
N GLU A 30 -10.17 -14.04 6.70
CA GLU A 30 -9.34 -13.29 5.75
C GLU A 30 -8.95 -14.14 4.54
N PHE A 31 -8.63 -15.42 4.77
CA PHE A 31 -8.31 -16.35 3.68
C PHE A 31 -9.49 -16.62 2.74
N GLN A 32 -10.69 -16.76 3.28
CA GLN A 32 -11.91 -16.88 2.47
C GLN A 32 -12.18 -15.61 1.65
N GLU A 33 -12.02 -14.44 2.26
CA GLU A 33 -12.18 -13.16 1.57
C GLU A 33 -11.13 -12.97 0.46
N LEU A 34 -9.88 -13.41 0.66
CA LEU A 34 -8.88 -13.45 -0.41
C LEU A 34 -9.33 -14.31 -1.59
N ALA A 35 -9.83 -15.52 -1.33
CA ALA A 35 -10.29 -16.40 -2.37
C ALA A 35 -11.49 -15.81 -3.15
N ILE A 36 -12.46 -15.24 -2.45
CA ILE A 36 -13.60 -14.51 -3.05
C ILE A 36 -13.10 -13.32 -3.88
N SER A 37 -12.13 -12.55 -3.37
CA SER A 37 -11.54 -11.39 -4.06
C SER A 37 -10.80 -11.80 -5.35
N ALA A 38 -10.30 -13.03 -5.42
CA ALA A 38 -9.73 -13.62 -6.64
C ALA A 38 -10.78 -14.14 -7.62
N GLY A 39 -12.06 -14.21 -7.22
CA GLY A 39 -13.15 -14.75 -8.02
C GLY A 39 -13.29 -16.27 -7.93
N ALA A 40 -12.75 -16.91 -6.88
CA ALA A 40 -12.88 -18.34 -6.64
C ALA A 40 -14.28 -18.69 -6.10
N GLU A 41 -14.84 -19.79 -6.58
CA GLU A 41 -16.05 -20.41 -6.02
C GLU A 41 -15.65 -21.44 -4.97
N THR A 42 -15.76 -21.09 -3.69
CA THR A 42 -15.36 -21.99 -2.60
C THR A 42 -16.38 -23.11 -2.42
N VAL A 43 -16.00 -24.33 -2.78
CA VAL A 43 -16.82 -25.54 -2.63
C VAL A 43 -16.64 -26.14 -1.23
N ALA A 44 -15.41 -26.13 -0.70
CA ALA A 44 -15.12 -26.67 0.62
C ALA A 44 -13.96 -25.93 1.29
N PHE A 45 -13.99 -25.89 2.62
CA PHE A 45 -12.94 -25.31 3.46
C PHE A 45 -12.42 -26.39 4.43
N PHE A 46 -11.12 -26.64 4.36
CA PHE A 46 -10.45 -27.63 5.19
C PHE A 46 -9.55 -26.98 6.22
N ASN A 47 -9.89 -27.14 7.49
CA ASN A 47 -8.99 -26.88 8.59
C ASN A 47 -8.14 -28.12 8.85
N VAL A 48 -6.81 -27.98 8.74
CA VAL A 48 -5.86 -29.05 8.99
C VAL A 48 -5.02 -28.70 10.22
N PRO A 49 -5.09 -29.48 11.29
CA PRO A 49 -4.22 -29.26 12.44
C PRO A 49 -2.73 -29.36 12.05
N ARG A 50 -1.93 -28.36 12.44
CA ARG A 50 -0.50 -28.33 12.15
C ARG A 50 0.27 -29.21 13.13
N HIS A 51 0.25 -30.54 12.94
CA HIS A 51 1.02 -31.43 13.81
C HIS A 51 2.53 -31.37 13.51
N ARG A 52 2.94 -31.74 12.32
CA ARG A 52 4.32 -31.58 11.80
C ARG A 52 4.24 -31.42 10.29
N PRO A 53 4.77 -30.32 9.73
CA PRO A 53 4.80 -30.16 8.29
C PRO A 53 5.61 -31.29 7.64
N THR A 54 5.01 -31.97 6.66
CA THR A 54 5.75 -32.98 5.91
C THR A 54 6.55 -32.31 4.78
N ALA A 55 7.76 -32.78 4.58
CA ALA A 55 8.62 -32.24 3.49
C ALA A 55 7.98 -32.47 2.11
N LYS A 56 7.13 -33.52 1.97
CA LYS A 56 6.56 -33.93 0.70
C LYS A 56 5.30 -33.15 0.32
N PHE A 57 4.39 -32.89 1.25
CA PHE A 57 3.05 -32.38 0.97
C PHE A 57 2.61 -31.21 1.87
N LEU A 58 3.44 -30.77 2.82
CA LEU A 58 3.11 -29.85 3.91
C LEU A 58 2.12 -30.45 4.93
N ILE A 59 1.09 -31.15 4.48
CA ILE A 59 0.07 -31.84 5.30
C ILE A 59 0.31 -33.34 5.34
N GLY A 60 -0.39 -34.05 6.24
CA GLY A 60 -0.28 -35.50 6.39
C GLY A 60 -0.88 -36.25 5.18
N SER A 61 -0.30 -37.44 4.87
CA SER A 61 -0.72 -38.24 3.70
C SER A 61 -2.20 -38.63 3.73
N GLY A 62 -2.76 -38.94 4.90
CA GLY A 62 -4.20 -39.24 5.02
C GLY A 62 -5.09 -38.07 4.61
N LYS A 63 -4.71 -36.83 4.97
CA LYS A 63 -5.44 -35.64 4.53
C LYS A 63 -5.28 -35.38 3.03
N VAL A 64 -4.12 -35.70 2.46
CA VAL A 64 -3.91 -35.62 1.01
C VAL A 64 -4.82 -36.57 0.25
N GLU A 65 -5.02 -37.79 0.76
CA GLU A 65 -5.93 -38.79 0.15
C GLU A 65 -7.39 -38.33 0.24
N GLU A 66 -7.81 -37.82 1.41
CA GLU A 66 -9.16 -37.27 1.61
C GLU A 66 -9.44 -36.12 0.63
N LEU A 67 -8.51 -35.17 0.51
CA LEU A 67 -8.60 -34.03 -0.42
C LEU A 67 -8.64 -34.50 -1.88
N ARG A 68 -7.80 -35.48 -2.26
CA ARG A 68 -7.80 -36.06 -3.62
C ARG A 68 -9.14 -36.63 -4.00
N ASP A 69 -9.75 -37.37 -3.08
CA ASP A 69 -11.04 -38.03 -3.35
C ASP A 69 -12.15 -36.97 -3.49
N LEU A 70 -12.11 -35.89 -2.68
CA LEU A 70 -13.04 -34.79 -2.80
C LEU A 70 -12.82 -33.98 -4.11
N VAL A 71 -11.58 -33.72 -4.50
CA VAL A 71 -11.27 -33.06 -5.77
C VAL A 71 -11.92 -33.79 -6.96
N LYS A 72 -11.87 -35.11 -6.95
CA LYS A 72 -12.47 -35.93 -8.01
C LYS A 72 -14.01 -35.94 -7.98
N VAL A 73 -14.60 -36.03 -6.79
CA VAL A 73 -16.07 -36.09 -6.62
C VAL A 73 -16.71 -34.74 -6.98
N GLU A 74 -16.12 -33.64 -6.52
CA GLU A 74 -16.66 -32.30 -6.70
C GLU A 74 -16.17 -31.60 -7.98
N HIS A 75 -15.36 -32.28 -8.79
CA HIS A 75 -14.76 -31.68 -10.02
C HIS A 75 -14.10 -30.35 -9.74
N ILE A 76 -13.12 -30.33 -8.83
CA ILE A 76 -12.39 -29.13 -8.39
C ILE A 76 -11.31 -28.74 -9.40
N ASP A 77 -11.29 -27.47 -9.76
CA ASP A 77 -10.32 -26.90 -10.69
C ASP A 77 -9.05 -26.43 -9.99
N LEU A 78 -9.19 -25.99 -8.73
CA LEU A 78 -8.13 -25.30 -7.99
C LEU A 78 -8.14 -25.67 -6.50
N VAL A 79 -6.95 -25.96 -5.93
CA VAL A 79 -6.76 -26.08 -4.48
C VAL A 79 -5.85 -24.96 -4.01
N ILE A 80 -6.29 -24.18 -3.02
CA ILE A 80 -5.54 -23.06 -2.47
C ILE A 80 -5.10 -23.37 -1.05
N PHE A 81 -3.81 -23.18 -0.75
CA PHE A 81 -3.25 -23.32 0.58
C PHE A 81 -3.00 -21.95 1.22
N ASN A 82 -3.47 -21.74 2.44
CA ASN A 82 -3.23 -20.51 3.21
C ASN A 82 -1.80 -20.44 3.80
N HIS A 83 -0.85 -21.10 3.19
CA HIS A 83 0.56 -21.13 3.61
C HIS A 83 1.44 -21.17 2.38
N ILE A 84 2.70 -20.74 2.57
CA ILE A 84 3.69 -20.80 1.50
C ILE A 84 4.07 -22.26 1.24
N LEU A 85 3.92 -22.71 0.00
CA LEU A 85 4.35 -24.03 -0.46
C LEU A 85 5.76 -23.94 -1.07
N THR A 86 6.58 -24.93 -0.76
CA THR A 86 7.80 -25.12 -1.55
C THR A 86 7.44 -25.61 -2.96
N PRO A 87 8.26 -25.30 -3.98
CA PRO A 87 7.99 -25.77 -5.36
C PRO A 87 7.85 -27.28 -5.52
N SER A 88 8.49 -28.05 -4.62
CA SER A 88 8.37 -29.51 -4.59
C SER A 88 7.05 -29.97 -3.98
N GLN A 89 6.56 -29.29 -2.94
CA GLN A 89 5.26 -29.59 -2.32
C GLN A 89 4.11 -29.29 -3.30
N GLU A 90 4.11 -28.12 -3.91
CA GLU A 90 3.13 -27.71 -4.91
C GLU A 90 3.01 -28.74 -6.03
N ARG A 91 4.12 -29.10 -6.67
CA ARG A 91 4.13 -30.11 -7.73
C ARG A 91 3.66 -31.50 -7.24
N ASN A 92 4.08 -31.92 -6.04
CA ASN A 92 3.67 -33.21 -5.52
C ASN A 92 2.15 -33.24 -5.27
N LEU A 93 1.59 -32.13 -4.79
CA LEU A 93 0.15 -31.96 -4.59
C LEU A 93 -0.60 -31.93 -5.92
N GLU A 94 -0.17 -31.14 -6.91
CA GLU A 94 -0.75 -31.11 -8.26
C GLU A 94 -0.77 -32.49 -8.92
N ARG A 95 0.31 -33.26 -8.75
CA ARG A 95 0.35 -34.64 -9.29
C ARG A 95 -0.63 -35.58 -8.63
N VAL A 96 -0.93 -35.38 -7.34
CA VAL A 96 -1.88 -36.24 -6.61
C VAL A 96 -3.33 -35.82 -6.85
N PHE A 97 -3.55 -34.51 -6.88
CA PHE A 97 -4.91 -33.94 -7.06
C PHE A 97 -5.35 -33.92 -8.53
N GLU A 98 -4.41 -33.93 -9.46
CA GLU A 98 -4.65 -33.80 -10.90
C GLU A 98 -5.35 -32.47 -11.28
N CYS A 99 -5.22 -31.44 -10.41
CA CYS A 99 -5.70 -30.07 -10.61
C CYS A 99 -4.62 -29.06 -10.22
N ARG A 100 -4.87 -27.78 -10.46
CA ARG A 100 -3.95 -26.69 -10.06
C ARG A 100 -3.89 -26.58 -8.55
N VAL A 101 -2.70 -26.27 -8.05
CA VAL A 101 -2.45 -25.95 -6.64
C VAL A 101 -1.72 -24.62 -6.57
N ILE A 102 -2.22 -23.69 -5.76
CA ILE A 102 -1.53 -22.43 -5.48
C ILE A 102 -1.40 -22.22 -3.97
N ASP A 103 -0.44 -21.42 -3.60
CA ASP A 103 -0.25 -20.98 -2.23
C ASP A 103 -0.79 -19.56 -2.02
N ARG A 104 -0.77 -19.06 -0.76
CA ARG A 104 -1.21 -17.71 -0.41
C ARG A 104 -0.51 -16.63 -1.27
N THR A 105 0.78 -16.79 -1.55
CA THR A 105 1.52 -15.84 -2.39
C THR A 105 0.99 -15.83 -3.83
N GLY A 106 0.74 -17.01 -4.40
CA GLY A 106 0.13 -17.15 -5.72
C GLY A 106 -1.25 -16.53 -5.79
N LEU A 107 -2.09 -16.75 -4.76
CA LEU A 107 -3.42 -16.16 -4.66
C LEU A 107 -3.37 -14.62 -4.65
N ILE A 108 -2.51 -14.03 -3.82
CA ILE A 108 -2.34 -12.56 -3.76
C ILE A 108 -1.86 -12.00 -5.11
N LEU A 109 -0.91 -12.68 -5.77
CA LEU A 109 -0.44 -12.29 -7.10
C LEU A 109 -1.54 -12.36 -8.16
N ASP A 110 -2.45 -13.32 -8.07
CA ASP A 110 -3.58 -13.42 -8.98
C ASP A 110 -4.60 -12.29 -8.76
N ILE A 111 -4.89 -11.92 -7.49
CA ILE A 111 -5.69 -10.74 -7.17
C ILE A 111 -5.05 -9.47 -7.76
N PHE A 112 -3.76 -9.29 -7.54
CA PHE A 112 -3.03 -8.12 -8.05
C PHE A 112 -3.05 -8.04 -9.57
N ALA A 113 -2.93 -9.19 -10.27
CA ALA A 113 -3.01 -9.22 -11.72
C ALA A 113 -4.39 -8.82 -12.26
N GLN A 114 -5.45 -9.07 -11.50
CA GLN A 114 -6.81 -8.63 -11.85
C GLN A 114 -7.03 -7.13 -11.56
N ARG A 115 -6.38 -6.60 -10.52
CA ARG A 115 -6.58 -5.20 -10.05
C ARG A 115 -5.68 -4.19 -10.74
N ALA A 116 -4.51 -4.59 -11.25
CA ALA A 116 -3.57 -3.70 -11.93
C ALA A 116 -4.21 -3.07 -13.18
N ARG A 117 -4.46 -1.78 -13.13
CA ARG A 117 -5.06 -1.00 -14.23
C ARG A 117 -4.02 -0.18 -14.95
N THR A 118 -3.10 0.44 -14.22
CA THR A 118 -2.05 1.30 -14.79
C THR A 118 -0.97 0.48 -15.50
N HIS A 119 -0.25 1.13 -16.41
CA HIS A 119 0.89 0.50 -17.08
C HIS A 119 1.98 0.09 -16.07
N GLU A 120 2.20 0.92 -15.06
CA GLU A 120 3.16 0.65 -14.00
C GLU A 120 2.74 -0.53 -13.12
N GLY A 121 1.49 -0.52 -12.60
CA GLY A 121 0.95 -1.62 -11.80
C GLY A 121 1.02 -2.96 -12.53
N LYS A 122 0.69 -2.98 -13.83
CA LYS A 122 0.84 -4.18 -14.67
C LYS A 122 2.29 -4.67 -14.79
N LEU A 123 3.25 -3.76 -14.92
CA LEU A 123 4.67 -4.12 -14.94
C LEU A 123 5.16 -4.64 -13.59
N GLN A 124 4.70 -4.05 -12.48
CA GLN A 124 5.05 -4.50 -11.13
C GLN A 124 4.51 -5.90 -10.85
N VAL A 125 3.23 -6.14 -11.19
CA VAL A 125 2.62 -7.46 -11.06
C VAL A 125 3.34 -8.48 -11.95
N GLU A 126 3.62 -8.15 -13.21
CA GLU A 126 4.38 -9.04 -14.11
C GLU A 126 5.76 -9.36 -13.54
N LEU A 127 6.46 -8.36 -12.97
CA LEU A 127 7.74 -8.56 -12.29
C LEU A 127 7.62 -9.55 -11.14
N ALA A 128 6.66 -9.35 -10.25
CA ALA A 128 6.44 -10.19 -9.08
C ALA A 128 6.05 -11.63 -9.47
N GLN A 129 5.16 -11.79 -10.48
CA GLN A 129 4.78 -13.11 -11.00
C GLN A 129 5.98 -13.84 -11.62
N LEU A 130 6.80 -13.16 -12.44
CA LEU A 130 7.96 -13.78 -13.05
C LEU A 130 9.04 -14.13 -12.01
N ASP A 131 9.24 -13.31 -10.99
CA ASP A 131 10.15 -13.63 -9.88
C ASP A 131 9.64 -14.84 -9.08
N HIS A 132 8.33 -14.92 -8.80
CA HIS A 132 7.72 -16.06 -8.15
C HIS A 132 7.88 -17.33 -8.98
N MET A 133 7.57 -17.29 -10.27
CA MET A 133 7.76 -18.39 -11.22
C MET A 133 9.23 -18.81 -11.33
N SER A 134 10.18 -17.86 -11.34
CA SER A 134 11.61 -18.16 -11.46
C SER A 134 12.12 -19.04 -10.32
N THR A 135 11.63 -18.81 -9.10
CA THR A 135 11.98 -19.65 -7.94
C THR A 135 11.41 -21.07 -8.03
N ARG A 136 10.28 -21.23 -8.71
CA ARG A 136 9.61 -22.53 -8.91
C ARG A 136 10.26 -23.33 -10.03
N LEU A 137 10.71 -22.69 -11.09
CA LEU A 137 11.45 -23.36 -12.21
C LEU A 137 12.77 -23.95 -11.76
N VAL A 138 13.52 -23.29 -10.85
CA VAL A 138 14.87 -23.76 -10.44
C VAL A 138 14.81 -25.08 -9.69
N ARG A 139 13.77 -25.34 -8.89
CA ARG A 139 13.64 -26.55 -8.06
C ARG A 139 12.71 -27.61 -8.64
N GLY A 140 12.01 -27.28 -9.72
CA GLY A 140 10.94 -28.10 -10.30
C GLY A 140 11.40 -29.25 -11.16
N TRP A 141 12.58 -29.20 -11.75
CA TRP A 141 12.99 -30.06 -12.88
C TRP A 141 14.19 -30.99 -12.61
N THR A 142 14.65 -31.09 -11.37
CA THR A 142 15.77 -31.99 -11.01
C THR A 142 15.50 -33.47 -11.29
N HIS A 143 14.24 -33.87 -11.52
CA HIS A 143 13.89 -35.24 -11.90
C HIS A 143 14.05 -35.54 -13.39
N LEU A 144 13.99 -34.54 -14.28
CA LEU A 144 14.26 -34.73 -15.71
C LEU A 144 15.75 -34.92 -16.02
N GLU A 145 16.62 -34.36 -15.17
CA GLU A 145 18.09 -34.56 -15.27
C GLU A 145 18.50 -36.03 -15.04
N ARG A 146 17.70 -36.81 -14.30
CA ARG A 146 17.99 -38.22 -14.03
C ARG A 146 17.48 -39.20 -15.08
N GLN A 147 16.64 -38.78 -16.03
CA GLN A 147 16.12 -39.65 -17.10
C GLN A 147 16.94 -39.56 -18.39
N GLY A 148 17.84 -38.62 -18.50
CA GLY A 148 18.79 -38.52 -19.63
C GLY A 148 20.08 -39.29 -19.31
N GLY A 149 20.11 -40.60 -19.59
CA GLY A 149 21.23 -41.45 -19.29
C GLY A 149 22.48 -41.17 -20.11
N GLY A 150 23.64 -41.37 -19.50
CA GLY A 150 24.91 -41.50 -20.18
C GLY A 150 25.76 -40.23 -20.18
N ILE A 151 27.04 -40.45 -19.86
CA ILE A 151 28.10 -39.44 -19.89
C ILE A 151 28.16 -38.81 -21.29
N GLY A 152 27.76 -37.52 -21.42
CA GLY A 152 27.96 -36.72 -22.64
C GLY A 152 26.74 -36.38 -23.48
N MET A 153 25.51 -36.87 -23.18
CA MET A 153 24.29 -36.47 -23.91
C MET A 153 23.48 -35.47 -23.08
N ARG A 154 23.51 -34.19 -23.48
CA ARG A 154 22.51 -33.21 -23.07
C ARG A 154 21.15 -33.61 -23.65
N GLY A 155 20.19 -33.99 -22.81
CA GLY A 155 18.84 -34.29 -23.26
C GLY A 155 18.10 -33.04 -23.73
N PRO A 156 17.13 -33.15 -24.64
CA PRO A 156 16.35 -32.02 -25.16
C PRO A 156 15.60 -31.22 -24.06
N GLY A 157 15.39 -31.81 -22.89
CA GLY A 157 14.77 -31.12 -21.73
C GLY A 157 15.68 -30.11 -21.02
N GLU A 158 16.99 -30.35 -20.96
CA GLU A 158 17.96 -29.39 -20.37
C GLU A 158 18.05 -28.11 -21.19
N THR A 159 18.10 -28.22 -22.51
CA THR A 159 18.19 -27.05 -23.40
C THR A 159 16.94 -26.20 -23.36
N GLN A 160 15.76 -26.79 -23.19
CA GLN A 160 14.51 -26.06 -23.09
C GLN A 160 14.44 -25.30 -21.77
N LEU A 161 14.82 -25.92 -20.65
CA LEU A 161 14.84 -25.27 -19.35
C LEU A 161 15.84 -24.10 -19.27
N GLU A 162 17.03 -24.27 -19.83
CA GLU A 162 18.03 -23.20 -19.91
C GLU A 162 17.56 -22.05 -20.79
N THR A 163 16.84 -22.37 -21.88
CA THR A 163 16.25 -21.37 -22.75
C THR A 163 15.15 -20.60 -22.04
N ASP A 164 14.24 -21.28 -21.33
CA ASP A 164 13.16 -20.66 -20.57
C ASP A 164 13.70 -19.76 -19.44
N ARG A 165 14.71 -20.23 -18.71
CA ARG A 165 15.42 -19.42 -17.71
C ARG A 165 16.07 -18.17 -18.31
N ARG A 166 16.67 -18.30 -19.48
CA ARG A 166 17.30 -17.18 -20.18
C ARG A 166 16.24 -16.16 -20.62
N LEU A 167 15.14 -16.62 -21.18
CA LEU A 167 14.02 -15.75 -21.60
C LEU A 167 13.42 -15.02 -20.40
N LEU A 168 13.18 -15.71 -19.27
CA LEU A 168 12.72 -15.10 -18.03
C LEU A 168 13.68 -14.02 -17.54
N ARG A 169 15.00 -14.28 -17.48
CA ARG A 169 15.99 -13.29 -17.06
C ARG A 169 16.03 -12.08 -18.00
N VAL A 170 15.85 -12.28 -19.29
CA VAL A 170 15.76 -11.18 -20.26
C VAL A 170 14.51 -10.35 -19.99
N ARG A 171 13.37 -11.01 -19.80
CA ARG A 171 12.09 -10.33 -19.53
C ARG A 171 12.13 -9.54 -18.22
N LEU A 172 12.66 -10.13 -17.15
CA LEU A 172 12.86 -9.46 -15.85
C LEU A 172 13.71 -8.19 -16.00
N ARG A 173 14.84 -8.26 -16.74
CA ARG A 173 15.67 -7.08 -16.99
C ARG A 173 14.95 -5.99 -17.79
N GLN A 174 14.16 -6.38 -18.80
CA GLN A 174 13.37 -5.42 -19.60
C GLN A 174 12.33 -4.71 -18.74
N ILE A 175 11.61 -5.45 -17.87
CA ILE A 175 10.60 -4.88 -16.99
C ILE A 175 11.25 -3.94 -15.97
N LYS A 176 12.34 -4.35 -15.31
CA LYS A 176 13.09 -3.50 -14.37
C LYS A 176 13.55 -2.19 -15.04
N GLY A 177 14.07 -2.26 -16.25
CA GLY A 177 14.46 -1.05 -17.00
C GLY A 177 13.28 -0.14 -17.40
N ARG A 178 12.08 -0.69 -17.60
CA ARG A 178 10.86 0.12 -17.84
C ARG A 178 10.36 0.78 -16.54
N LEU A 179 10.36 0.05 -15.44
CA LEU A 179 9.97 0.57 -14.12
C LEU A 179 10.89 1.70 -13.67
N GLU A 180 12.21 1.60 -13.92
CA GLU A 180 13.16 2.67 -13.62
C GLU A 180 12.84 3.97 -14.37
N LYS A 181 12.43 3.88 -15.64
CA LYS A 181 11.99 5.06 -16.41
C LYS A 181 10.72 5.69 -15.83
N VAL A 182 9.75 4.86 -15.44
CA VAL A 182 8.51 5.35 -14.80
C VAL A 182 8.84 6.04 -13.46
N ARG A 183 9.74 5.45 -12.67
CA ARG A 183 10.19 6.03 -11.41
C ARG A 183 10.83 7.41 -11.61
N SER A 184 11.72 7.55 -12.60
CA SER A 184 12.35 8.84 -12.92
C SER A 184 11.30 9.90 -13.32
N GLN A 185 10.26 9.54 -14.07
CA GLN A 185 9.17 10.45 -14.42
C GLN A 185 8.36 10.86 -13.19
N ARG A 186 8.06 9.94 -12.26
CA ARG A 186 7.38 10.25 -10.99
C ARG A 186 8.21 11.20 -10.11
N GLU A 187 9.51 10.98 -10.01
CA GLU A 187 10.40 11.88 -9.27
C GLU A 187 10.38 13.30 -9.83
N GLN A 188 10.35 13.45 -11.17
CA GLN A 188 10.23 14.76 -11.80
C GLN A 188 8.90 15.44 -11.46
N SER A 189 7.79 14.69 -11.53
CA SER A 189 6.45 15.21 -11.16
C SER A 189 6.39 15.60 -9.68
N ARG A 190 7.03 14.81 -8.80
CA ARG A 190 7.13 15.10 -7.36
C ARG A 190 7.91 16.38 -7.09
N ARG A 191 9.07 16.56 -7.74
CA ARG A 191 9.84 17.80 -7.62
C ARG A 191 9.02 19.03 -8.05
N GLY A 192 8.10 18.86 -9.01
CA GLY A 192 7.15 19.90 -9.40
C GLY A 192 6.18 20.25 -8.27
N ARG A 193 5.61 19.26 -7.58
CA ARG A 193 4.71 19.44 -6.43
C ARG A 193 5.43 20.06 -5.23
N SER A 194 6.62 19.55 -4.91
CA SER A 194 7.47 20.10 -3.84
C SER A 194 7.88 21.55 -4.07
N ARG A 195 8.03 21.97 -5.33
CA ARG A 195 8.28 23.39 -5.65
C ARG A 195 7.05 24.28 -5.48
N ALA A 196 5.85 23.69 -5.62
CA ALA A 196 4.58 24.39 -5.43
C ALA A 196 4.10 24.35 -3.98
N ASP A 197 4.88 23.75 -3.07
CA ASP A 197 4.62 23.66 -1.63
C ASP A 197 3.24 23.05 -1.27
N ILE A 198 2.77 22.10 -2.09
CA ILE A 198 1.49 21.43 -1.88
C ILE A 198 1.73 20.17 -1.04
N PRO A 199 1.26 20.12 0.22
CA PRO A 199 1.43 18.97 1.07
C PRO A 199 0.76 17.71 0.51
N THR A 200 1.39 16.56 0.73
CA THR A 200 0.85 15.26 0.34
C THR A 200 0.44 14.48 1.58
N VAL A 201 -0.80 14.01 1.58
CA VAL A 201 -1.40 13.19 2.65
C VAL A 201 -1.72 11.81 2.08
N SER A 202 -1.18 10.74 2.66
CA SER A 202 -1.41 9.38 2.18
C SER A 202 -2.28 8.57 3.13
N LEU A 203 -3.27 7.88 2.57
CA LEU A 203 -4.07 6.89 3.29
C LEU A 203 -3.28 5.58 3.37
N VAL A 204 -3.03 5.10 4.57
CA VAL A 204 -2.41 3.81 4.85
C VAL A 204 -3.32 3.00 5.79
N GLY A 205 -3.18 1.70 5.81
CA GLY A 205 -3.98 0.86 6.70
C GLY A 205 -4.28 -0.50 6.10
N TYR A 206 -4.90 -1.35 6.90
CA TYR A 206 -5.21 -2.71 6.51
C TYR A 206 -6.17 -2.78 5.31
N THR A 207 -6.18 -3.91 4.57
CA THR A 207 -7.19 -4.15 3.54
C THR A 207 -8.59 -4.09 4.15
N ASN A 208 -9.55 -3.62 3.39
CA ASN A 208 -10.94 -3.46 3.83
C ASN A 208 -11.19 -2.52 5.04
N ALA A 209 -10.22 -1.72 5.49
CA ALA A 209 -10.44 -0.70 6.53
C ALA A 209 -11.27 0.52 6.05
N GLY A 210 -11.58 0.58 4.75
CA GLY A 210 -12.40 1.63 4.14
C GLY A 210 -11.63 2.82 3.58
N LYS A 211 -10.31 2.67 3.28
CA LYS A 211 -9.46 3.73 2.70
C LYS A 211 -10.05 4.35 1.42
N SER A 212 -10.41 3.53 0.45
CA SER A 212 -10.93 4.01 -0.84
C SER A 212 -12.32 4.62 -0.71
N THR A 213 -13.13 4.15 0.24
CA THR A 213 -14.42 4.77 0.59
C THR A 213 -14.20 6.16 1.19
N LEU A 214 -13.26 6.28 2.12
CA LEU A 214 -12.87 7.55 2.71
C LEU A 214 -12.34 8.51 1.66
N PHE A 215 -11.43 8.04 0.79
CA PHE A 215 -10.88 8.81 -0.31
C PHE A 215 -11.98 9.36 -1.23
N ASN A 216 -12.94 8.52 -1.65
CA ASN A 216 -14.03 8.93 -2.52
C ASN A 216 -14.91 10.01 -1.88
N ASN A 217 -15.27 9.85 -0.62
CA ASN A 217 -16.13 10.80 0.06
C ASN A 217 -15.45 12.15 0.32
N VAL A 218 -14.18 12.14 0.72
CA VAL A 218 -13.41 13.38 0.92
C VAL A 218 -13.14 14.10 -0.41
N THR A 219 -12.78 13.35 -1.47
CA THR A 219 -12.44 13.95 -2.77
C THR A 219 -13.63 14.11 -3.71
N LYS A 220 -14.83 13.68 -3.31
CA LYS A 220 -16.05 13.64 -4.14
C LYS A 220 -15.81 12.96 -5.49
N SER A 221 -14.98 11.91 -5.50
CA SER A 221 -14.59 11.16 -6.70
C SER A 221 -15.20 9.76 -6.70
N GLU A 222 -15.32 9.16 -7.88
CA GLU A 222 -15.83 7.80 -8.07
C GLU A 222 -14.67 6.83 -8.37
N VAL A 223 -13.71 6.69 -7.45
CA VAL A 223 -12.72 5.63 -7.56
C VAL A 223 -13.39 4.31 -7.15
N TYR A 224 -13.03 3.23 -7.83
CA TYR A 224 -13.58 1.91 -7.51
C TYR A 224 -13.32 1.54 -6.04
N ALA A 225 -14.38 1.57 -5.25
CA ALA A 225 -14.39 1.09 -3.87
C ALA A 225 -15.31 -0.13 -3.83
N ALA A 226 -14.81 -1.24 -3.36
CA ALA A 226 -15.58 -2.47 -3.20
C ALA A 226 -15.24 -3.08 -1.84
N ASP A 227 -16.19 -3.79 -1.27
CA ASP A 227 -15.98 -4.59 -0.07
C ASP A 227 -15.21 -5.88 -0.43
N GLN A 228 -13.99 -5.69 -0.92
CA GLN A 228 -13.09 -6.74 -1.39
C GLN A 228 -11.66 -6.39 -1.01
N LEU A 229 -10.88 -7.41 -0.64
CA LEU A 229 -9.47 -7.22 -0.33
C LEU A 229 -8.70 -6.74 -1.58
N PHE A 230 -7.78 -5.80 -1.37
CA PHE A 230 -7.00 -5.17 -2.45
C PHE A 230 -7.85 -4.50 -3.53
N ALA A 231 -8.93 -3.80 -3.14
CA ALA A 231 -9.75 -3.04 -4.09
C ALA A 231 -8.90 -2.01 -4.87
N THR A 232 -7.95 -1.36 -4.20
CA THR A 232 -6.97 -0.44 -4.79
C THR A 232 -5.59 -1.08 -4.79
N LEU A 233 -4.97 -1.16 -5.99
CA LEU A 233 -3.58 -1.57 -6.18
C LEU A 233 -2.72 -0.41 -6.67
N ASP A 234 -3.22 0.34 -7.64
CA ASP A 234 -2.54 1.51 -8.20
C ASP A 234 -2.85 2.74 -7.34
N PRO A 235 -1.84 3.53 -6.90
CA PRO A 235 -2.09 4.74 -6.12
C PRO A 235 -2.89 5.74 -6.92
N THR A 236 -3.88 6.34 -6.28
CA THR A 236 -4.69 7.41 -6.88
C THR A 236 -4.43 8.71 -6.14
N LEU A 237 -4.02 9.74 -6.87
CA LEU A 237 -3.76 11.07 -6.33
C LEU A 237 -4.90 12.02 -6.72
N ARG A 238 -5.38 12.83 -5.77
CA ARG A 238 -6.37 13.88 -6.01
C ARG A 238 -6.00 15.14 -5.24
N ARG A 239 -6.17 16.27 -5.88
CA ARG A 239 -6.06 17.57 -5.23
C ARG A 239 -7.36 17.84 -4.48
N LEU A 240 -7.23 18.24 -3.25
CA LEU A 240 -8.29 18.65 -2.34
C LEU A 240 -7.98 20.07 -1.84
N GLU A 241 -8.99 20.90 -1.70
CA GLU A 241 -8.89 22.24 -1.13
C GLU A 241 -9.47 22.18 0.28
N LEU A 242 -8.66 22.46 1.28
CA LEU A 242 -9.10 22.57 2.68
C LEU A 242 -9.24 24.06 3.02
N ASP A 243 -10.38 24.44 3.65
CA ASP A 243 -10.71 25.86 3.91
C ASP A 243 -9.63 26.57 4.72
N ASP A 244 -9.07 25.90 5.74
CA ASP A 244 -8.10 26.49 6.67
C ASP A 244 -6.64 26.33 6.24
N LEU A 245 -6.33 25.43 5.30
CA LEU A 245 -4.97 25.08 4.89
C LEU A 245 -4.67 25.46 3.43
N GLY A 246 -5.67 25.41 2.56
CA GLY A 246 -5.51 25.52 1.11
C GLY A 246 -5.32 24.15 0.45
N PRO A 247 -4.63 24.09 -0.71
CA PRO A 247 -4.53 22.87 -1.49
C PRO A 247 -3.63 21.81 -0.85
N ILE A 248 -4.11 20.57 -0.82
CA ILE A 248 -3.34 19.37 -0.50
C ILE A 248 -3.49 18.34 -1.62
N VAL A 249 -2.61 17.33 -1.63
CA VAL A 249 -2.77 16.13 -2.45
C VAL A 249 -3.08 14.96 -1.55
N LEU A 250 -4.27 14.38 -1.69
CA LEU A 250 -4.64 13.14 -1.03
C LEU A 250 -4.29 11.95 -1.92
N ALA A 251 -3.67 10.92 -1.33
CA ALA A 251 -3.26 9.69 -2.00
C ALA A 251 -3.98 8.49 -1.41
N ASP A 252 -4.74 7.73 -2.20
CA ASP A 252 -5.22 6.39 -1.85
C ASP A 252 -4.16 5.36 -2.23
N THR A 253 -3.81 4.47 -1.32
CA THR A 253 -2.74 3.49 -1.50
C THR A 253 -3.23 2.06 -1.34
N VAL A 254 -2.40 1.10 -1.72
CA VAL A 254 -2.68 -0.33 -1.55
C VAL A 254 -2.88 -0.67 -0.07
N GLY A 255 -3.89 -1.52 0.22
CA GLY A 255 -4.10 -2.02 1.56
C GLY A 255 -3.05 -3.04 1.99
N PHE A 256 -2.67 -3.00 3.26
CA PHE A 256 -1.79 -4.00 3.85
C PHE A 256 -2.57 -5.24 4.29
N ILE A 257 -1.90 -6.37 4.34
CA ILE A 257 -2.43 -7.65 4.80
C ILE A 257 -1.35 -8.39 5.59
N ARG A 258 -1.78 -9.28 6.48
CA ARG A 258 -0.86 -10.13 7.25
C ARG A 258 0.03 -10.96 6.33
N HIS A 259 1.28 -11.10 6.74
CA HIS A 259 2.27 -11.95 6.07
C HIS A 259 2.38 -11.67 4.56
N LEU A 260 2.30 -10.37 4.18
CA LEU A 260 2.61 -9.98 2.81
C LEU A 260 4.06 -10.40 2.51
N PRO A 261 4.30 -11.26 1.50
CA PRO A 261 5.65 -11.70 1.22
C PRO A 261 6.58 -10.52 0.92
N HIS A 262 7.75 -10.44 1.57
CA HIS A 262 8.74 -9.36 1.38
C HIS A 262 9.07 -9.08 -0.10
N LYS A 263 9.06 -10.12 -0.94
CA LYS A 263 9.24 -9.96 -2.40
C LYS A 263 8.12 -9.17 -3.05
N LEU A 264 6.90 -9.26 -2.53
CA LEU A 264 5.77 -8.46 -3.01
C LEU A 264 5.93 -7.02 -2.53
N VAL A 265 6.31 -6.80 -1.27
CA VAL A 265 6.64 -5.45 -0.76
C VAL A 265 7.70 -4.79 -1.63
N GLU A 266 8.76 -5.52 -1.98
CA GLU A 266 9.83 -5.02 -2.86
C GLU A 266 9.32 -4.70 -4.29
N ALA A 267 8.49 -5.57 -4.87
CA ALA A 267 7.92 -5.36 -6.21
C ALA A 267 6.97 -4.15 -6.24
N PHE A 268 6.23 -3.90 -5.15
CA PHE A 268 5.30 -2.78 -5.00
C PHE A 268 5.89 -1.59 -4.25
N ARG A 269 7.20 -1.59 -3.99
CA ARG A 269 7.89 -0.53 -3.28
C ARG A 269 7.63 0.85 -3.89
N SER A 270 7.62 0.96 -5.21
CA SER A 270 7.35 2.24 -5.88
C SER A 270 5.90 2.74 -5.70
N THR A 271 4.95 1.83 -5.49
CA THR A 271 3.56 2.16 -5.12
C THR A 271 3.50 2.65 -3.67
N LEU A 272 4.29 2.04 -2.79
CA LEU A 272 4.41 2.41 -1.38
C LEU A 272 5.31 3.64 -1.16
N GLU A 273 6.16 4.00 -2.13
CA GLU A 273 7.00 5.22 -2.09
C GLU A 273 6.17 6.52 -2.03
N GLU A 274 4.92 6.53 -2.46
CA GLU A 274 4.04 7.69 -2.26
C GLU A 274 3.76 7.89 -0.76
N SER A 275 3.55 6.81 0.01
CA SER A 275 3.38 6.90 1.47
C SER A 275 4.65 7.35 2.18
N SER A 276 5.83 6.83 1.81
CA SER A 276 7.10 7.20 2.45
C SER A 276 7.58 8.63 2.14
N ASN A 277 6.98 9.28 1.16
CA ASN A 277 7.30 10.66 0.78
C ASN A 277 6.15 11.64 1.08
N SER A 278 5.20 11.24 1.90
CA SER A 278 4.08 12.10 2.34
C SER A 278 4.49 12.98 3.50
N ASP A 279 3.77 14.08 3.68
CA ASP A 279 3.93 15.00 4.80
C ASP A 279 3.12 14.53 6.02
N LEU A 280 2.04 13.76 5.78
CA LEU A 280 1.18 13.18 6.80
C LEU A 280 0.65 11.83 6.33
N LEU A 281 0.61 10.84 7.22
CA LEU A 281 -0.06 9.55 7.01
C LEU A 281 -1.37 9.52 7.76
N LEU A 282 -2.46 9.15 7.06
CA LEU A 282 -3.75 8.83 7.66
C LEU A 282 -3.83 7.31 7.80
N HIS A 283 -3.62 6.81 9.00
CA HIS A 283 -3.72 5.38 9.28
C HIS A 283 -5.18 5.02 9.51
N VAL A 284 -5.84 4.51 8.48
CA VAL A 284 -7.26 4.12 8.52
C VAL A 284 -7.39 2.74 9.15
N ILE A 285 -8.15 2.69 10.22
CA ILE A 285 -8.35 1.51 11.09
C ILE A 285 -9.84 1.19 11.10
N ASP A 286 -10.19 -0.07 10.94
CA ASP A 286 -11.57 -0.53 11.17
C ASP A 286 -11.85 -0.53 12.67
N ALA A 287 -12.70 0.38 13.13
CA ALA A 287 -13.04 0.51 14.55
C ALA A 287 -13.87 -0.67 15.09
N ALA A 288 -14.62 -1.35 14.21
CA ALA A 288 -15.43 -2.51 14.55
C ALA A 288 -14.67 -3.83 14.59
N GLU A 289 -13.41 -3.86 14.10
CA GLU A 289 -12.59 -5.06 14.05
C GLU A 289 -12.09 -5.45 15.45
N PRO A 290 -12.39 -6.67 15.94
CA PRO A 290 -11.92 -7.13 17.25
C PRO A 290 -10.39 -7.17 17.36
N ASP A 291 -9.71 -7.63 16.29
CA ASP A 291 -8.26 -7.82 16.22
C ASP A 291 -7.52 -6.57 15.70
N ARG A 292 -8.16 -5.37 15.73
CA ARG A 292 -7.59 -4.13 15.18
C ARG A 292 -6.19 -3.79 15.69
N MET A 293 -5.87 -4.14 16.95
CA MET A 293 -4.53 -3.88 17.50
C MET A 293 -3.44 -4.66 16.76
N LEU A 294 -3.70 -5.92 16.41
CA LEU A 294 -2.78 -6.74 15.60
C LEU A 294 -2.66 -6.18 14.18
N GLN A 295 -3.77 -5.68 13.60
CA GLN A 295 -3.72 -5.04 12.28
C GLN A 295 -2.89 -3.75 12.32
N ILE A 296 -3.02 -2.92 13.37
CA ILE A 296 -2.21 -1.73 13.57
C ILE A 296 -0.72 -2.09 13.62
N GLU A 297 -0.34 -3.09 14.42
CA GLU A 297 1.06 -3.55 14.50
C GLU A 297 1.60 -4.00 13.14
N GLN A 298 0.83 -4.76 12.37
CA GLN A 298 1.23 -5.21 11.04
C GLN A 298 1.44 -4.03 10.06
N VAL A 299 0.58 -3.03 10.11
CA VAL A 299 0.73 -1.82 9.31
C VAL A 299 2.01 -1.08 9.70
N MET A 300 2.29 -0.93 11.00
CA MET A 300 3.50 -0.27 11.50
C MET A 300 4.78 -1.01 11.08
N VAL A 301 4.78 -2.34 11.08
CA VAL A 301 5.90 -3.15 10.57
C VAL A 301 6.18 -2.84 9.11
N VAL A 302 5.14 -2.82 8.26
CA VAL A 302 5.30 -2.50 6.83
C VAL A 302 5.76 -1.06 6.62
N LEU A 303 5.23 -0.10 7.38
CA LEU A 303 5.69 1.30 7.34
C LEU A 303 7.18 1.40 7.71
N GLY A 304 7.66 0.59 8.66
CA GLY A 304 9.09 0.46 8.97
C GLY A 304 9.92 -0.08 7.80
N GLU A 305 9.44 -1.12 7.11
CA GLU A 305 10.14 -1.69 5.93
C GLU A 305 10.29 -0.72 4.76
N ILE A 306 9.34 0.20 4.59
CA ILE A 306 9.39 1.23 3.54
C ILE A 306 10.05 2.54 4.00
N GLY A 307 10.49 2.64 5.27
CA GLY A 307 11.14 3.82 5.83
C GLY A 307 10.19 5.00 6.09
N ALA A 308 8.94 4.71 6.41
CA ALA A 308 7.90 5.70 6.69
C ALA A 308 7.54 5.82 8.18
N GLN A 309 8.26 5.12 9.07
CA GLN A 309 7.98 5.07 10.52
C GLN A 309 8.13 6.42 11.23
N ASP A 310 8.95 7.32 10.69
CA ASP A 310 9.26 8.62 11.30
C ASP A 310 8.32 9.76 10.82
N LEU A 311 7.40 9.44 9.92
CA LEU A 311 6.42 10.42 9.42
C LEU A 311 5.32 10.67 10.45
N PRO A 312 4.73 11.89 10.48
CA PRO A 312 3.55 12.15 11.28
C PRO A 312 2.41 11.22 10.88
N ILE A 313 1.73 10.63 11.88
CA ILE A 313 0.61 9.70 11.67
C ILE A 313 -0.61 10.23 12.42
N LEU A 314 -1.74 10.33 11.73
CA LEU A 314 -3.07 10.53 12.32
C LEU A 314 -3.85 9.22 12.22
N GLU A 315 -4.22 8.62 13.34
CA GLU A 315 -5.06 7.43 13.37
C GLU A 315 -6.51 7.80 13.05
N VAL A 316 -7.11 7.14 12.05
CA VAL A 316 -8.50 7.35 11.61
C VAL A 316 -9.31 6.09 11.89
N TYR A 317 -10.06 6.09 12.98
CA TYR A 317 -10.95 5.01 13.36
C TYR A 317 -12.24 5.12 12.56
N ASN A 318 -12.34 4.32 11.52
CA ASN A 318 -13.43 4.29 10.56
C ASN A 318 -14.49 3.24 10.91
N LYS A 319 -15.62 3.26 10.20
CA LYS A 319 -16.76 2.36 10.33
C LYS A 319 -17.52 2.53 11.65
N LEU A 320 -17.66 3.76 12.13
CA LEU A 320 -18.47 4.07 13.30
C LEU A 320 -19.93 3.66 13.14
N ASP A 321 -20.43 3.61 11.91
CA ASP A 321 -21.77 3.13 11.57
C ASP A 321 -22.04 1.68 12.04
N LEU A 322 -21.01 0.91 12.36
CA LEU A 322 -21.12 -0.44 12.91
C LEU A 322 -21.05 -0.51 14.44
N LEU A 323 -20.80 0.62 15.12
CA LEU A 323 -20.65 0.71 16.57
C LEU A 323 -21.83 1.48 17.19
N GLU A 324 -22.46 0.90 18.22
CA GLU A 324 -23.53 1.56 18.94
C GLU A 324 -22.98 2.57 19.96
N GLY A 325 -23.54 3.77 19.98
CA GLY A 325 -23.28 4.77 21.03
C GLY A 325 -21.92 5.47 20.94
N VAL A 326 -21.21 5.36 19.82
CA VAL A 326 -19.95 6.08 19.57
C VAL A 326 -20.20 7.22 18.60
N GLU A 327 -19.89 8.45 19.03
CA GLU A 327 -20.02 9.65 18.20
C GLU A 327 -18.69 10.03 17.56
N PRO A 328 -18.73 10.70 16.38
CA PRO A 328 -17.53 11.26 15.75
C PRO A 328 -16.82 12.25 16.69
N GLN A 329 -15.49 12.12 16.81
CA GLN A 329 -14.70 12.97 17.70
C GLN A 329 -13.22 13.02 17.27
N ILE A 330 -12.54 14.09 17.72
CA ILE A 330 -11.08 14.19 17.66
C ILE A 330 -10.54 13.92 19.07
N GLN A 331 -9.67 12.92 19.18
CA GLN A 331 -8.87 12.71 20.38
C GLN A 331 -7.50 13.37 20.20
N ARG A 332 -7.09 14.10 21.24
CA ARG A 332 -5.86 14.89 21.22
C ARG A 332 -4.83 14.29 22.19
N ASP A 333 -3.56 14.48 21.90
CA ASP A 333 -2.47 14.14 22.80
C ASP A 333 -2.35 15.15 23.98
N ALA A 334 -1.32 14.97 24.82
CA ALA A 334 -1.07 15.84 25.96
C ALA A 334 -0.75 17.30 25.59
N ASP A 335 -0.25 17.51 24.37
CA ASP A 335 0.10 18.82 23.83
C ASP A 335 -1.08 19.47 23.08
N GLY A 336 -2.23 18.82 23.04
CA GLY A 336 -3.45 19.29 22.38
C GLY A 336 -3.48 19.03 20.87
N LYS A 337 -2.49 18.31 20.30
CA LYS A 337 -2.46 17.97 18.88
C LYS A 337 -3.41 16.82 18.56
N PRO A 338 -4.10 16.82 17.39
CA PRO A 338 -4.91 15.70 16.95
C PRO A 338 -4.07 14.42 16.84
N GLN A 339 -4.50 13.36 17.51
CA GLN A 339 -3.88 12.04 17.49
C GLN A 339 -4.79 11.01 16.82
N ARG A 340 -6.11 11.09 17.08
CA ARG A 340 -7.10 10.15 16.57
C ARG A 340 -8.34 10.87 16.13
N VAL A 341 -8.92 10.43 15.02
CA VAL A 341 -10.24 10.88 14.55
C VAL A 341 -11.15 9.67 14.41
N TRP A 342 -12.36 9.78 14.95
CA TRP A 342 -13.40 8.76 14.85
C TRP A 342 -14.45 9.22 13.85
N LEU A 343 -14.75 8.39 12.85
CA LEU A 343 -15.65 8.75 11.75
C LEU A 343 -16.29 7.52 11.08
N SER A 344 -17.32 7.75 10.26
CA SER A 344 -17.78 6.78 9.29
C SER A 344 -17.57 7.33 7.87
N ALA A 345 -16.71 6.68 7.14
CA ALA A 345 -16.50 6.99 5.72
C ALA A 345 -17.73 6.65 4.87
N ARG A 346 -18.61 5.76 5.32
CA ARG A 346 -19.79 5.31 4.59
C ARG A 346 -20.90 6.35 4.55
N ASP A 347 -21.26 6.90 5.69
CA ASP A 347 -22.34 7.89 5.84
C ASP A 347 -21.85 9.34 5.89
N GLY A 348 -20.54 9.54 5.95
CA GLY A 348 -19.89 10.85 5.93
C GLY A 348 -19.78 11.51 7.29
N SER A 349 -20.21 10.85 8.38
CA SER A 349 -20.15 11.44 9.72
C SER A 349 -18.70 11.58 10.20
N GLY A 350 -18.31 12.77 10.66
CA GLY A 350 -16.97 13.08 11.15
C GLY A 350 -15.93 13.44 10.08
N LEU A 351 -16.30 13.56 8.79
CA LEU A 351 -15.37 13.98 7.74
C LEU A 351 -14.85 15.41 7.95
N GLU A 352 -15.72 16.33 8.43
CA GLU A 352 -15.31 17.70 8.78
C GLU A 352 -14.26 17.72 9.89
N LEU A 353 -14.38 16.80 10.88
CA LEU A 353 -13.40 16.66 11.94
C LEU A 353 -12.05 16.14 11.42
N LEU A 354 -12.07 15.27 10.40
CA LEU A 354 -10.87 14.81 9.74
C LEU A 354 -10.15 15.95 8.98
N GLU A 355 -10.92 16.74 8.22
CA GLU A 355 -10.40 17.90 7.51
C GLU A 355 -9.78 18.91 8.47
N GLN A 356 -10.46 19.20 9.58
CA GLN A 356 -9.95 20.04 10.67
C GLN A 356 -8.64 19.47 11.24
N ALA A 357 -8.58 18.18 11.58
CA ALA A 357 -7.39 17.56 12.15
C ALA A 357 -6.19 17.60 11.19
N ILE A 358 -6.42 17.38 9.89
CA ILE A 358 -5.39 17.50 8.85
C ILE A 358 -4.88 18.93 8.76
N ALA A 359 -5.79 19.92 8.74
CA ALA A 359 -5.42 21.34 8.68
C ALA A 359 -4.61 21.77 9.91
N GLU A 360 -4.97 21.31 11.11
CA GLU A 360 -4.22 21.59 12.34
C GLU A 360 -2.82 20.96 12.31
N LEU A 361 -2.68 19.71 11.89
CA LEU A 361 -1.40 18.99 11.88
C LEU A 361 -0.43 19.57 10.83
N LEU A 362 -0.91 19.84 9.62
CA LEU A 362 -0.10 20.41 8.55
C LEU A 362 0.07 21.92 8.71
N GLY A 363 -0.93 22.60 9.30
CA GLY A 363 -0.90 24.03 9.55
C GLY A 363 -0.04 24.44 10.73
N SER A 364 0.26 23.54 11.67
CA SER A 364 1.12 23.81 12.82
C SER A 364 2.54 24.22 12.44
N ASP A 365 2.99 23.84 11.26
CA ASP A 365 4.28 24.23 10.68
C ASP A 365 4.18 25.44 9.75
N LEU A 366 2.98 26.00 9.53
CA LEU A 366 2.82 27.22 8.74
C LEU A 366 3.13 28.45 9.57
N PHE A 367 3.92 29.33 8.99
CA PHE A 367 4.04 30.70 9.46
C PHE A 367 2.97 31.55 8.76
N VAL A 368 2.07 32.12 9.54
CA VAL A 368 1.12 33.14 9.09
C VAL A 368 1.42 34.41 9.89
N GLY A 369 1.83 35.45 9.21
CA GLY A 369 2.21 36.71 9.89
C GLY A 369 2.66 37.77 8.90
N THR A 370 2.87 38.98 9.43
CA THR A 370 3.38 40.11 8.64
C THR A 370 4.89 40.24 8.79
N LEU A 371 5.59 40.24 7.68
CA LEU A 371 7.02 40.48 7.62
C LEU A 371 7.29 41.92 7.24
N ARG A 372 8.08 42.65 8.04
CA ARG A 372 8.53 43.99 7.73
C ARG A 372 9.83 43.92 6.99
N LEU A 373 9.82 44.16 5.67
CA LEU A 373 10.98 44.05 4.77
C LEU A 373 11.43 45.40 4.24
N PRO A 374 12.56 45.95 4.78
CA PRO A 374 13.22 47.14 4.22
C PRO A 374 13.64 46.92 2.75
N GLN A 375 13.73 48.00 1.97
CA GLN A 375 14.07 47.97 0.54
C GLN A 375 15.37 47.21 0.21
N ARG A 376 16.34 47.15 1.12
CA ARG A 376 17.58 46.37 0.97
C ARG A 376 17.34 44.87 0.78
N PHE A 377 16.17 44.34 1.18
CA PHE A 377 15.76 42.94 1.03
C PHE A 377 14.79 42.70 -0.14
N ALA A 378 14.87 43.53 -1.18
CA ALA A 378 14.05 43.41 -2.37
C ALA A 378 14.14 42.01 -3.03
N ARG A 379 15.29 41.33 -2.94
CA ARG A 379 15.49 39.97 -3.43
C ARG A 379 14.70 38.97 -2.63
N LEU A 380 14.75 39.04 -1.31
CA LEU A 380 13.97 38.19 -0.42
C LEU A 380 12.45 38.40 -0.63
N ARG A 381 12.04 39.67 -0.77
CA ARG A 381 10.67 40.03 -1.14
C ARG A 381 10.23 39.35 -2.45
N ALA A 382 11.03 39.41 -3.50
CA ALA A 382 10.73 38.76 -4.77
C ALA A 382 10.58 37.25 -4.63
N GLN A 383 11.40 36.60 -3.79
CA GLN A 383 11.30 35.16 -3.52
C GLN A 383 9.98 34.79 -2.83
N PHE A 384 9.45 35.59 -1.91
CA PHE A 384 8.12 35.36 -1.33
C PHE A 384 6.99 35.44 -2.36
N PHE A 385 7.09 36.36 -3.33
CA PHE A 385 6.15 36.46 -4.45
C PHE A 385 6.27 35.26 -5.41
N GLU A 386 7.51 34.86 -5.74
CA GLU A 386 7.74 33.66 -6.60
C GLU A 386 7.20 32.38 -6.00
N LEU A 387 7.20 32.26 -4.67
CA LEU A 387 6.62 31.14 -3.94
C LEU A 387 5.10 31.22 -3.80
N GLY A 388 4.48 32.35 -4.19
CA GLY A 388 3.05 32.56 -3.98
C GLY A 388 2.66 32.71 -2.48
N ALA A 389 3.65 32.97 -1.62
CA ALA A 389 3.45 33.03 -0.18
C ALA A 389 2.80 34.35 0.30
N VAL A 390 2.75 35.38 -0.54
CA VAL A 390 2.25 36.72 -0.19
C VAL A 390 0.74 36.78 -0.37
N GLN A 391 0.04 37.02 0.73
CA GLN A 391 -1.42 37.25 0.73
C GLN A 391 -1.78 38.73 0.52
N LYS A 392 -1.00 39.63 1.12
CA LYS A 392 -1.22 41.09 1.04
C LYS A 392 0.11 41.81 1.16
N GLU A 393 0.26 42.93 0.46
CA GLU A 393 1.38 43.84 0.61
C GLU A 393 0.88 45.26 0.95
N GLU A 394 1.45 45.84 1.97
CA GLU A 394 1.24 47.22 2.38
C GLU A 394 2.59 47.92 2.60
N TYR A 395 2.59 49.23 2.65
CA TYR A 395 3.81 50.00 2.95
C TYR A 395 3.55 50.85 4.18
N ASP A 396 4.52 50.87 5.08
CA ASP A 396 4.47 51.78 6.23
C ASP A 396 4.82 53.23 5.82
N ASP A 397 4.70 54.16 6.77
CA ASP A 397 4.97 55.60 6.57
C ASP A 397 6.45 55.87 6.20
N GLU A 398 7.34 54.89 6.44
CA GLU A 398 8.77 54.96 6.11
C GLU A 398 9.08 54.31 4.74
N GLY A 399 8.07 53.79 4.03
CA GLY A 399 8.20 53.14 2.73
C GLY A 399 8.76 51.72 2.84
N VAL A 400 8.70 51.09 4.01
CA VAL A 400 9.07 49.69 4.23
C VAL A 400 7.90 48.79 3.83
N SER A 401 8.17 47.71 3.10
CA SER A 401 7.16 46.76 2.70
C SER A 401 6.73 45.87 3.88
N LEU A 402 5.41 45.84 4.14
CA LEU A 402 4.73 44.95 5.09
C LEU A 402 4.08 43.85 4.29
N LEU A 403 4.67 42.64 4.33
CA LEU A 403 4.16 41.48 3.62
C LEU A 403 3.39 40.56 4.57
N ALA A 404 2.10 40.49 4.41
CA ALA A 404 1.33 39.40 5.00
C ALA A 404 1.62 38.12 4.23
N VAL A 405 2.30 37.17 4.88
CA VAL A 405 2.76 35.94 4.25
C VAL A 405 2.19 34.71 4.96
N ARG A 406 1.98 33.67 4.16
CA ARG A 406 1.62 32.34 4.62
C ARG A 406 2.50 31.33 3.92
N LEU A 407 3.39 30.67 4.67
CA LEU A 407 4.31 29.66 4.14
C LEU A 407 4.81 28.75 5.27
N PRO A 408 5.35 27.54 4.93
CA PRO A 408 5.97 26.65 5.92
C PRO A 408 7.10 27.35 6.67
N ARG A 409 7.17 27.17 7.99
CA ARG A 409 8.25 27.73 8.84
C ARG A 409 9.64 27.31 8.36
N ILE A 410 9.77 26.10 7.83
CA ILE A 410 11.02 25.59 7.26
C ILE A 410 11.46 26.44 6.08
N GLU A 411 10.54 26.78 5.16
CA GLU A 411 10.85 27.64 4.00
C GLU A 411 11.13 29.08 4.43
N LEU A 412 10.36 29.61 5.38
CA LEU A 412 10.66 30.92 5.97
C LEU A 412 12.10 30.95 6.51
N ASN A 413 12.45 29.98 7.36
CA ASN A 413 13.78 29.88 7.96
C ASN A 413 14.86 29.71 6.90
N ARG A 414 14.62 28.94 5.84
CA ARG A 414 15.56 28.73 4.74
C ARG A 414 15.80 29.98 3.92
N LEU A 415 14.75 30.73 3.59
CA LEU A 415 14.86 31.99 2.84
C LEU A 415 15.60 33.04 3.65
N VAL A 416 15.23 33.21 4.91
CA VAL A 416 15.82 34.20 5.82
C VAL A 416 17.28 33.86 6.13
N SER A 417 17.59 32.58 6.38
CA SER A 417 18.98 32.14 6.64
C SER A 417 19.92 32.34 5.44
N ARG A 418 19.41 32.22 4.20
CA ARG A 418 20.22 32.51 2.98
C ARG A 418 20.68 33.96 2.88
N GLU A 419 19.94 34.88 3.45
CA GLU A 419 20.30 36.31 3.53
C GLU A 419 21.09 36.62 4.81
N GLY A 420 21.48 35.61 5.61
CA GLY A 420 22.28 35.76 6.83
C GLY A 420 21.50 36.35 8.01
N LEU A 421 20.19 36.17 8.04
CA LEU A 421 19.27 36.82 8.98
C LEU A 421 18.62 35.77 9.89
N GLN A 422 18.08 36.21 11.03
CA GLN A 422 17.24 35.39 11.87
C GLN A 422 15.74 35.71 11.67
N PRO A 423 14.84 34.73 11.62
CA PRO A 423 13.41 34.97 11.37
C PRO A 423 12.74 35.95 12.32
N MET A 424 13.19 35.99 13.58
CA MET A 424 12.66 36.92 14.60
C MET A 424 12.91 38.41 14.32
N GLU A 425 13.84 38.78 13.44
CA GLU A 425 14.17 40.18 13.14
C GLU A 425 13.12 40.88 12.26
N PHE A 426 12.19 40.10 11.63
CA PHE A 426 11.25 40.64 10.66
C PHE A 426 9.78 40.40 11.03
N ILE A 427 9.53 39.68 12.11
CA ILE A 427 8.16 39.34 12.51
C ILE A 427 7.60 40.49 13.34
N GLU A 428 6.66 41.23 12.78
CA GLU A 428 5.78 42.05 13.61
C GLU A 428 4.83 41.14 14.38
N GLN A 429 4.98 41.09 15.73
CA GLN A 429 4.06 40.43 16.61
C GLN A 429 2.71 41.16 16.61
N HIS A 430 1.84 40.83 15.65
CA HIS A 430 0.41 41.06 15.81
C HIS A 430 -0.24 39.74 16.14
N THR A 431 -0.47 39.53 17.44
CA THR A 431 -1.40 38.52 17.94
C THR A 431 -2.76 38.86 17.34
N LEU A 432 -3.22 38.05 16.38
CA LEU A 432 -4.60 38.07 15.95
C LEU A 432 -5.46 37.60 17.13
N GLN A 433 -6.35 38.49 17.61
CA GLN A 433 -7.46 38.17 18.51
C GLN A 433 -8.48 37.32 17.77
#